data_80c6fbb084d72b6df0e76306ddc93828
#
_entry.id   80c6fbb084d72b6df0e76306ddc93828
#
_cell.length_a   1.000
_cell.length_b   1.000
_cell.length_c   1.000
_cell.angle_alpha   90.00
_cell.angle_beta   90.00
_cell.angle_gamma   90.00
#
_symmetry.space_group_name_H-M   'P 1'
#
loop_
_entity.id
_entity.type
_entity.pdbx_description
1 polymer ?
#
loop_
_entity_poly.entity_id
_entity_poly.type
_entity_poly.pdbx_seq_one_letter_code
_entity_poly.pdbx_strand_id
1 'polypeptide(L)' 'MANSYEKVLNSAGKIVCKVDPLTLTVQIVGKGMETRIIFDAKGSYRVEHTAA' A
#
# COMPACT_ATOMS: atom_id res chain seq x y z
N MET A 1 -17.15 -5.75 5.04
CA MET A 1 -15.95 -6.59 4.98
C MET A 1 -14.75 -5.85 5.53
N ALA A 2 -14.01 -6.49 6.37
CA ALA A 2 -12.86 -5.84 6.98
C ALA A 2 -11.78 -5.58 5.93
N ASN A 3 -11.09 -4.49 6.14
CA ASN A 3 -9.94 -4.11 5.35
C ASN A 3 -8.79 -5.06 5.66
N SER A 4 -8.15 -5.61 4.64
CA SER A 4 -7.05 -6.56 4.82
C SER A 4 -5.69 -5.88 4.91
N TYR A 5 -5.63 -4.56 4.90
CA TYR A 5 -4.35 -3.86 4.93
C TYR A 5 -3.63 -4.09 6.25
N GLU A 6 -2.35 -4.39 6.16
CA GLU A 6 -1.47 -4.54 7.30
C GLU A 6 -0.46 -3.40 7.31
N LYS A 7 -0.16 -2.91 8.50
CA LYS A 7 0.80 -1.81 8.67
C LYS A 7 2.22 -2.36 8.59
N VAL A 8 3.08 -1.68 7.85
CA VAL A 8 4.50 -1.96 7.84
C VAL A 8 5.20 -0.84 8.58
N LEU A 9 5.94 -1.18 9.62
CA LEU A 9 6.60 -0.20 10.47
C LEU A 9 8.10 -0.22 10.20
N ASN A 10 8.73 0.94 10.36
CA ASN A 10 10.18 1.00 10.27
C ASN A 10 10.79 0.69 11.65
N SER A 11 12.12 0.75 11.75
CA SER A 11 12.81 0.42 12.97
C SER A 11 12.51 1.37 14.12
N ALA A 12 11.98 2.56 13.82
CA ALA A 12 11.56 3.52 14.83
C ALA A 12 10.11 3.32 15.26
N GLY A 13 9.41 2.31 14.71
CA GLY A 13 8.02 2.03 15.05
C GLY A 13 7.01 2.91 14.33
N LYS A 14 7.42 3.62 13.30
CA LYS A 14 6.51 4.48 12.53
C LYS A 14 6.03 3.77 11.29
N ILE A 15 4.81 4.06 10.88
CA ILE A 15 4.21 3.44 9.70
C ILE A 15 4.91 3.93 8.45
N VAL A 16 5.44 3.01 7.66
CA VAL A 16 6.04 3.30 6.37
C VAL A 16 5.00 3.18 5.27
N CYS A 17 4.22 2.11 5.30
CA CYS A 17 3.19 1.85 4.31
C CYS A 17 2.23 0.83 4.86
N LYS A 18 1.22 0.50 4.06
CA LYS A 18 0.30 -0.60 4.37
C LYS A 18 0.28 -1.54 3.18
N VAL A 19 0.13 -2.83 3.46
CA VAL A 19 0.08 -3.83 2.40
C VAL A 19 -1.17 -4.68 2.55
N ASP A 20 -1.70 -5.11 1.43
CA ASP A 20 -2.83 -6.04 1.39
C ASP A 20 -2.37 -7.28 0.64
N PRO A 21 -2.04 -8.35 1.36
CA PRO A 21 -1.53 -9.55 0.69
C PRO A 21 -2.57 -10.26 -0.17
N LEU A 22 -3.85 -10.04 0.08
CA LEU A 22 -4.89 -10.70 -0.73
C LEU A 22 -4.99 -10.10 -2.11
N THR A 23 -4.81 -8.79 -2.24
CA THR A 23 -4.86 -8.10 -3.52
C THR A 23 -3.49 -7.70 -4.03
N LEU A 24 -2.42 -8.06 -3.30
CA LEU A 24 -1.04 -7.74 -3.65
C LEU A 24 -0.85 -6.24 -3.86
N THR A 25 -1.41 -5.46 -2.95
CA THR A 25 -1.42 -4.00 -3.06
C THR A 25 -0.60 -3.39 -1.94
N VAL A 26 0.21 -2.40 -2.28
CA VAL A 26 0.96 -1.58 -1.32
C VAL A 26 0.35 -0.19 -1.35
N GLN A 27 0.00 0.33 -0.17
CA GLN A 27 -0.60 1.66 -0.04
C GLN A 27 0.36 2.57 0.73
N ILE A 28 0.66 3.71 0.14
CA ILE A 28 1.52 4.72 0.75
C ILE A 28 0.73 6.02 0.79
N VAL A 29 0.57 6.61 1.98
CA VAL A 29 -0.15 7.86 2.14
C VAL A 29 0.79 8.90 2.71
N GLY A 30 0.84 10.05 2.08
CA GLY A 30 1.65 11.14 2.58
C GLY A 30 1.43 12.40 1.77
N LYS A 31 1.57 13.56 2.43
CA LYS A 31 1.48 14.87 1.79
C LYS A 31 0.20 15.06 0.98
N GLY A 32 -0.91 14.55 1.50
CA GLY A 32 -2.21 14.71 0.86
C GLY A 32 -2.42 13.85 -0.38
N MET A 33 -1.60 12.83 -0.55
CA MET A 33 -1.72 11.94 -1.70
C MET A 33 -1.65 10.50 -1.25
N GLU A 34 -2.42 9.65 -1.92
CA GLU A 34 -2.36 8.22 -1.71
C GLU A 34 -1.79 7.56 -2.96
N THR A 35 -0.79 6.73 -2.78
CA THR A 35 -0.19 5.96 -3.87
C THR A 35 -0.45 4.49 -3.62
N ARG A 36 -0.96 3.79 -4.62
CA ARG A 36 -1.16 2.35 -4.55
C ARG A 36 -0.33 1.68 -5.63
N ILE A 37 0.38 0.63 -5.24
CA ILE A 37 1.15 -0.19 -6.15
C ILE A 37 0.49 -1.55 -6.12
N ILE A 38 -0.10 -1.95 -7.24
CA ILE A 38 -0.86 -3.20 -7.33
C ILE A 38 -0.10 -4.17 -8.21
N PHE A 39 0.30 -5.30 -7.65
CA PHE A 39 1.02 -6.34 -8.38
C PHE A 39 0.03 -7.36 -8.93
N ASP A 40 0.34 -7.93 -10.09
CA ASP A 40 -0.44 -9.03 -10.63
C ASP A 40 0.33 -10.34 -10.45
N ALA A 41 -0.31 -11.45 -10.83
CA ALA A 41 0.26 -12.78 -10.62
C ALA A 41 1.48 -13.03 -11.50
N LYS A 42 1.70 -12.22 -12.50
CA LYS A 42 2.83 -12.37 -13.43
C LYS A 42 4.05 -11.60 -13.01
N GLY A 43 3.97 -10.87 -11.90
CA GLY A 43 5.08 -10.07 -11.42
C GLY A 43 5.11 -8.65 -11.96
N SER A 44 4.17 -8.28 -12.81
CA SER A 44 4.02 -6.90 -13.24
C SER A 44 3.29 -6.11 -12.17
N TYR A 45 3.36 -4.78 -12.25
CA TYR A 45 2.63 -3.95 -11.30
C TYR A 45 2.17 -2.68 -12.00
N ARG A 46 1.19 -2.04 -11.39
CA ARG A 46 0.75 -0.73 -11.84
C ARG A 46 0.70 0.20 -10.63
N VAL A 47 0.84 1.48 -10.89
CA VAL A 47 0.87 2.51 -9.85
C VAL A 47 -0.30 3.45 -10.07
N GLU A 48 -1.04 3.74 -8.99
CA GLU A 48 -2.16 4.68 -9.01
C GLU A 48 -1.92 5.74 -7.96
N HIS A 49 -2.22 6.98 -8.30
CA HIS A 49 -2.12 8.11 -7.38
C HIS A 49 -3.48 8.78 -7.29
N THR A 50 -3.92 9.06 -6.07
CA THR A 50 -5.16 9.80 -5.85
C THR A 50 -4.93 10.81 -4.75
N ALA A 51 -5.72 11.88 -4.78
CA ALA A 51 -5.69 12.84 -3.68
C ALA A 51 -6.27 12.17 -2.43
N ALA A 52 -5.57 12.31 -1.34
CA ALA A 52 -6.03 11.72 -0.09
C ALA A 52 -7.04 12.62 0.62
#